data_de517e137cc8337c2626de5c1cf7a6cd
#
_entry.id   de517e137cc8337c2626de5c1cf7a6cd
#
_cell.length_a   1.000
_cell.length_b   1.000
_cell.length_c   1.000
_cell.angle_alpha   90.00
_cell.angle_beta   90.00
_cell.angle_gamma   90.00
#
_symmetry.space_group_name_H-M   'P 1'
#
loop_
_entity.id
_entity.type
_entity.pdbx_description
1 polymer ?
#
loop_
_entity_poly.entity_id
_entity_poly.type
_entity_poly.pdbx_seq_one_letter_code
_entity_poly.pdbx_strand_id
1 'polypeptide(L)'
;MTPGDFKPAKLPAGCCGMTRRSFLADTGMGFTGLALGAMLFRDGVVRADSAAAGSGWHPPDGQPHFAPRAKAVIWIFLCGGVSHLESFDVKPELNKYAGKSIAETPYASVLAAEGKDVIGANPAHGNRKVIMPLQTGYKTYGQCGLVVGDWFKNIGECADDLAVVRSLWTIHNDHGAQLTWQTGRHPRELEHPTLGSWVCYGLGTVNENLPQFVVLGVPTGDCCGGAFTHGAAYLGPQYGGVRLSTDAKKPLPFIQPPPGTITAEEQLENLTLLGKLNRLSGIDYPDDKNLRARIKSYELAFQMQTSVPETLQLEQESEGIRRLYGLDRPECKSFAEQCLVARRLVERGVRFVQIFHGGGGGGEWDAHSGIKDNHTKLSTQVDQPIAGLLKDLKQRGLLDDTLVVFGTEFGRSPGAEGTGRDHHPQGFSAWLAGGGVKGGVQYGVTDELGFHAVEGRRYVTDIHATVLHQLGLDSRRLEVPGRKRLDMDHGEAIEAILG
;
A
#
# COMPACT_ATOMS: atom_id res chain seq x y z
N MET A 1 54.14 22.76 -37.50
CA MET A 1 52.91 21.99 -37.29
C MET A 1 52.02 22.79 -36.36
N THR A 2 50.96 23.37 -36.90
CA THR A 2 50.04 24.29 -36.27
C THR A 2 49.04 23.56 -35.38
N PRO A 3 48.55 24.16 -34.26
CA PRO A 3 47.56 23.52 -33.37
C PRO A 3 46.16 23.58 -33.95
N GLY A 4 45.50 22.42 -33.99
CA GLY A 4 44.18 22.27 -34.56
C GLY A 4 43.07 22.76 -33.65
N ASP A 5 42.06 23.34 -34.30
CA ASP A 5 40.84 23.91 -33.77
C ASP A 5 39.97 22.91 -33.01
N PHE A 6 39.72 23.18 -31.74
CA PHE A 6 38.70 22.51 -30.95
C PHE A 6 37.39 23.32 -31.13
N LYS A 7 36.43 22.81 -31.90
CA LYS A 7 35.06 23.32 -31.94
C LYS A 7 34.28 22.78 -30.72
N PRO A 8 33.68 23.61 -29.87
CA PRO A 8 32.82 23.15 -28.79
C PRO A 8 31.52 22.55 -29.35
N ALA A 9 31.13 21.38 -28.85
CA ALA A 9 29.86 20.74 -29.17
C ALA A 9 28.68 21.60 -28.68
N LYS A 10 27.71 21.81 -29.57
CA LYS A 10 26.42 22.46 -29.23
C LYS A 10 25.64 21.57 -28.28
N LEU A 11 25.39 22.07 -27.07
CA LEU A 11 24.43 21.51 -26.13
C LEU A 11 22.99 21.66 -26.67
N PRO A 12 22.10 20.68 -26.46
CA PRO A 12 20.70 20.80 -26.93
C PRO A 12 19.97 21.88 -26.12
N ALA A 13 19.18 22.69 -26.83
CA ALA A 13 18.30 23.70 -26.27
C ALA A 13 17.17 23.02 -25.47
N GLY A 14 17.11 23.25 -24.16
CA GLY A 14 16.04 22.69 -23.30
C GLY A 14 16.22 22.81 -21.81
N CYS A 15 17.27 23.45 -21.29
CA CYS A 15 17.35 23.78 -19.88
C CYS A 15 17.01 25.26 -19.71
N CYS A 16 15.88 25.59 -19.07
CA CYS A 16 15.60 26.92 -18.53
C CYS A 16 16.61 27.26 -17.44
N GLY A 17 17.81 27.64 -17.84
CA GLY A 17 18.78 28.28 -16.96
C GLY A 17 18.26 29.66 -16.58
N MET A 18 17.96 29.87 -15.28
CA MET A 18 17.73 31.23 -14.78
C MET A 18 18.92 32.10 -15.16
N THR A 19 18.67 33.20 -15.87
CA THR A 19 19.71 34.17 -16.19
C THR A 19 20.15 34.85 -14.88
N ARG A 20 21.42 35.28 -14.78
CA ARG A 20 21.90 36.07 -13.62
C ARG A 20 20.99 37.27 -13.32
N ARG A 21 20.32 37.81 -14.34
CA ARG A 21 19.39 38.94 -14.23
C ARG A 21 18.06 38.50 -13.58
N SER A 22 17.52 37.33 -13.96
CA SER A 22 16.33 36.72 -13.29
C SER A 22 16.61 36.38 -11.84
N PHE A 23 17.78 35.78 -11.57
CA PHE A 23 18.19 35.45 -10.20
C PHE A 23 18.31 36.70 -9.32
N LEU A 24 18.93 37.78 -9.82
CA LEU A 24 19.08 39.04 -9.07
C LEU A 24 17.73 39.79 -8.92
N ALA A 25 16.85 39.69 -9.90
CA ALA A 25 15.51 40.29 -9.83
C ALA A 25 14.65 39.56 -8.79
N ASP A 26 14.65 38.22 -8.80
CA ASP A 26 13.91 37.41 -7.84
C ASP A 26 14.44 37.54 -6.42
N THR A 27 15.78 37.56 -6.27
CA THR A 27 16.43 37.79 -4.96
C THR A 27 16.19 39.22 -4.45
N GLY A 28 16.28 40.21 -5.32
CA GLY A 28 16.05 41.63 -4.96
C GLY A 28 14.57 41.90 -4.60
N MET A 29 13.63 41.34 -5.34
CA MET A 29 12.19 41.46 -5.02
C MET A 29 11.82 40.69 -3.76
N GLY A 30 12.42 39.53 -3.48
CA GLY A 30 12.22 38.78 -2.25
C GLY A 30 12.71 39.56 -1.00
N PHE A 31 13.87 40.15 -1.07
CA PHE A 31 14.45 40.99 0.03
C PHE A 31 13.68 42.29 0.24
N THR A 32 13.33 43.00 -0.83
CA THR A 32 12.52 44.21 -0.72
C THR A 32 11.09 43.93 -0.26
N GLY A 33 10.49 42.82 -0.68
CA GLY A 33 9.18 42.37 -0.17
C GLY A 33 9.19 42.03 1.30
N LEU A 34 10.23 41.34 1.78
CA LEU A 34 10.44 41.00 3.18
C LEU A 34 10.72 42.27 4.04
N ALA A 35 11.56 43.18 3.55
CA ALA A 35 11.84 44.42 4.26
C ALA A 35 10.61 45.32 4.33
N LEU A 36 9.85 45.46 3.22
CA LEU A 36 8.61 46.20 3.17
C LEU A 36 7.53 45.57 4.06
N GLY A 37 7.41 44.25 4.04
CA GLY A 37 6.48 43.51 4.92
C GLY A 37 6.80 43.68 6.39
N ALA A 38 8.08 43.64 6.77
CA ALA A 38 8.54 43.89 8.13
C ALA A 38 8.31 45.33 8.60
N MET A 39 8.50 46.31 7.71
CA MET A 39 8.23 47.73 7.98
C MET A 39 6.72 47.98 8.17
N LEU A 40 5.88 47.44 7.27
CA LEU A 40 4.44 47.58 7.35
C LEU A 40 3.84 46.87 8.57
N PHE A 41 4.45 45.75 8.99
CA PHE A 41 4.08 45.06 10.25
C PHE A 41 4.46 45.90 11.47
N ARG A 42 5.68 46.48 11.50
CA ARG A 42 6.14 47.34 12.60
C ARG A 42 5.29 48.62 12.72
N ASP A 43 4.87 49.15 11.59
CA ASP A 43 4.07 50.40 11.54
C ASP A 43 2.59 50.15 11.73
N GLY A 44 2.16 48.88 11.99
CA GLY A 44 0.79 48.50 12.28
C GLY A 44 -0.17 48.58 11.06
N VAL A 45 0.37 48.79 9.87
CA VAL A 45 -0.41 48.86 8.60
C VAL A 45 -0.82 47.47 8.13
N VAL A 46 0.01 46.44 8.42
CA VAL A 46 -0.33 45.03 8.25
C VAL A 46 -0.42 44.42 9.63
N ARG A 47 -1.61 44.21 10.13
CA ARG A 47 -1.85 43.27 11.21
C ARG A 47 -1.80 41.88 10.58
N ALA A 48 -0.99 40.97 11.11
CA ALA A 48 -1.34 39.57 11.02
C ALA A 48 -2.70 39.48 11.67
N ASP A 49 -3.74 39.38 10.86
CA ASP A 49 -5.04 39.03 11.40
C ASP A 49 -4.80 37.79 12.25
N SER A 50 -4.94 37.94 13.55
CA SER A 50 -5.27 36.82 14.41
C SER A 50 -6.60 36.32 13.84
N ALA A 51 -6.48 35.38 12.91
CA ALA A 51 -7.63 34.74 12.30
C ALA A 51 -8.55 34.40 13.46
N ALA A 52 -9.75 34.97 13.42
CA ALA A 52 -10.79 34.65 14.32
C ALA A 52 -10.79 33.16 14.58
N ALA A 53 -10.89 32.75 15.83
CA ALA A 53 -11.04 31.38 16.27
C ALA A 53 -12.29 30.77 15.61
N GLY A 54 -12.19 30.33 14.37
CA GLY A 54 -13.25 29.82 13.55
C GLY A 54 -12.62 28.98 12.44
N SER A 55 -12.63 27.67 12.60
CA SER A 55 -12.46 26.63 11.57
C SER A 55 -11.20 26.69 10.69
N GLY A 56 -10.07 27.19 11.17
CA GLY A 56 -8.80 27.06 10.47
C GLY A 56 -8.37 25.58 10.44
N TRP A 57 -8.06 25.08 9.26
CA TRP A 57 -7.46 23.75 9.13
C TRP A 57 -6.17 23.67 9.96
N HIS A 58 -6.04 22.60 10.76
CA HIS A 58 -4.81 22.26 11.47
C HIS A 58 -4.33 20.89 11.00
N PRO A 59 -2.99 20.68 10.85
CA PRO A 59 -2.47 19.34 10.60
C PRO A 59 -2.92 18.38 11.70
N PRO A 60 -3.08 17.08 11.40
CA PRO A 60 -3.36 16.08 12.43
C PRO A 60 -2.34 16.16 13.56
N ASP A 61 -2.82 16.02 14.79
CA ASP A 61 -2.00 16.07 16.01
C ASP A 61 -1.40 14.72 16.41
N GLY A 62 -1.58 13.70 15.56
CA GLY A 62 -1.13 12.33 15.82
C GLY A 62 -2.08 11.53 16.72
N GLN A 63 -3.25 12.09 17.05
CA GLN A 63 -4.27 11.41 17.84
C GLN A 63 -5.39 10.89 16.95
N PRO A 64 -6.01 9.75 17.31
CA PRO A 64 -7.18 9.27 16.59
C PRO A 64 -8.37 10.22 16.83
N HIS A 65 -9.26 10.30 15.86
CA HIS A 65 -10.47 11.11 15.92
C HIS A 65 -11.54 10.53 16.86
N PHE A 66 -11.48 9.22 17.07
CA PHE A 66 -12.32 8.44 18.00
C PHE A 66 -11.55 7.20 18.44
N ALA A 67 -12.08 6.44 19.40
CA ALA A 67 -11.40 5.29 19.98
C ALA A 67 -11.05 4.22 18.92
N PRO A 68 -9.76 3.94 18.69
CA PRO A 68 -9.34 2.96 17.70
C PRO A 68 -9.59 1.53 18.17
N ARG A 69 -9.84 0.62 17.23
CA ARG A 69 -9.87 -0.83 17.43
C ARG A 69 -8.56 -1.50 17.01
N ALA A 70 -7.83 -0.89 16.08
CA ALA A 70 -6.53 -1.34 15.63
C ALA A 70 -5.45 -0.31 15.95
N LYS A 71 -4.23 -0.77 16.18
CA LYS A 71 -3.02 0.05 16.39
C LYS A 71 -2.10 0.03 15.18
N ALA A 72 -2.11 -1.09 14.43
CA ALA A 72 -1.25 -1.33 13.29
C ALA A 72 -1.99 -2.04 12.15
N VAL A 73 -1.41 -1.95 10.95
CA VAL A 73 -1.91 -2.60 9.74
C VAL A 73 -0.79 -3.40 9.08
N ILE A 74 -1.09 -4.64 8.68
CA ILE A 74 -0.29 -5.41 7.73
C ILE A 74 -1.08 -5.52 6.44
N TRP A 75 -0.58 -4.89 5.38
CA TRP A 75 -1.22 -4.77 4.07
C TRP A 75 -0.52 -5.68 3.07
N ILE A 76 -1.12 -6.84 2.77
CA ILE A 76 -0.59 -7.84 1.86
C ILE A 76 -1.19 -7.63 0.49
N PHE A 77 -0.33 -7.39 -0.50
CA PHE A 77 -0.75 -7.14 -1.88
C PHE A 77 -0.09 -8.12 -2.84
N LEU A 78 -0.92 -8.90 -3.53
CA LEU A 78 -0.49 -9.84 -4.55
C LEU A 78 -0.60 -9.21 -5.94
N CYS A 79 0.56 -8.90 -6.54
CA CYS A 79 0.63 -8.13 -7.78
C CYS A 79 0.31 -8.98 -9.01
N GLY A 80 -0.67 -8.55 -9.81
CA GLY A 80 -0.99 -9.16 -11.09
C GLY A 80 -2.43 -9.68 -11.22
N GLY A 81 -3.28 -9.53 -10.21
CA GLY A 81 -4.68 -9.95 -10.29
C GLY A 81 -4.90 -11.44 -9.98
N VAL A 82 -5.03 -11.75 -8.70
CA VAL A 82 -5.35 -13.11 -8.23
C VAL A 82 -6.78 -13.47 -8.59
N SER A 83 -6.98 -14.69 -9.11
CA SER A 83 -8.33 -15.16 -9.43
C SER A 83 -9.18 -15.34 -8.17
N HIS A 84 -10.22 -14.53 -8.04
CA HIS A 84 -11.22 -14.67 -6.98
C HIS A 84 -12.02 -15.97 -7.14
N LEU A 85 -12.20 -16.47 -8.39
CA LEU A 85 -12.97 -17.65 -8.74
C LEU A 85 -12.35 -18.94 -8.20
N GLU A 86 -11.06 -18.98 -8.04
CA GLU A 86 -10.29 -20.12 -7.53
C GLU A 86 -9.68 -19.83 -6.14
N SER A 87 -10.13 -18.74 -5.47
CA SER A 87 -9.66 -18.39 -4.12
C SER A 87 -10.82 -18.27 -3.12
N PHE A 88 -11.41 -17.09 -2.96
CA PHE A 88 -12.38 -16.79 -1.89
C PHE A 88 -13.82 -16.53 -2.39
N ASP A 89 -14.06 -16.63 -3.69
CA ASP A 89 -15.40 -16.50 -4.30
C ASP A 89 -15.64 -17.59 -5.36
N VAL A 90 -15.53 -18.84 -4.92
CA VAL A 90 -15.59 -20.02 -5.79
C VAL A 90 -16.98 -20.16 -6.44
N LYS A 91 -16.99 -20.35 -7.76
CA LYS A 91 -18.21 -20.46 -8.59
C LYS A 91 -18.34 -21.84 -9.25
N PRO A 92 -19.04 -22.79 -8.64
CA PRO A 92 -19.22 -24.14 -9.20
C PRO A 92 -19.90 -24.16 -10.58
N GLU A 93 -20.71 -23.15 -10.90
CA GLU A 93 -21.38 -23.03 -12.21
C GLU A 93 -20.37 -22.92 -13.36
N LEU A 94 -19.13 -22.46 -13.12
CA LEU A 94 -18.07 -22.48 -14.13
C LEU A 94 -17.72 -23.88 -14.60
N ASN A 95 -17.75 -24.88 -13.72
CA ASN A 95 -17.54 -26.28 -14.10
C ASN A 95 -18.71 -26.84 -14.91
N LYS A 96 -19.94 -26.46 -14.53
CA LYS A 96 -21.18 -26.96 -15.18
C LYS A 96 -21.32 -26.43 -16.60
N TYR A 97 -20.91 -25.19 -16.85
CA TYR A 97 -21.04 -24.58 -18.18
C TYR A 97 -19.69 -24.42 -18.90
N ALA A 98 -18.67 -25.15 -18.47
CA ALA A 98 -17.35 -25.12 -19.09
C ALA A 98 -17.41 -25.36 -20.62
N GLY A 99 -16.69 -24.50 -21.37
CA GLY A 99 -16.62 -24.56 -22.83
C GLY A 99 -17.81 -23.97 -23.57
N LYS A 100 -18.90 -23.56 -22.88
CA LYS A 100 -20.01 -22.83 -23.48
C LYS A 100 -19.78 -21.35 -23.52
N SER A 101 -20.38 -20.66 -24.49
CA SER A 101 -20.47 -19.20 -24.43
C SER A 101 -21.41 -18.80 -23.28
N ILE A 102 -21.05 -17.72 -22.57
CA ILE A 102 -21.91 -17.14 -21.52
C ILE A 102 -23.33 -16.86 -22.07
N ALA A 103 -23.41 -16.40 -23.32
CA ALA A 103 -24.70 -16.15 -24.00
C ALA A 103 -25.59 -17.41 -24.18
N GLU A 104 -24.98 -18.60 -24.11
CA GLU A 104 -25.69 -19.90 -24.23
C GLU A 104 -26.08 -20.48 -22.87
N THR A 105 -25.89 -19.74 -21.80
CA THR A 105 -26.21 -20.13 -20.42
C THR A 105 -27.40 -19.34 -19.88
N PRO A 106 -28.03 -19.79 -18.79
CA PRO A 106 -29.05 -18.99 -18.10
C PRO A 106 -28.56 -17.62 -17.61
N TYR A 107 -27.25 -17.38 -17.60
CA TYR A 107 -26.59 -16.18 -17.08
C TYR A 107 -26.20 -15.17 -18.20
N ALA A 108 -26.78 -15.31 -19.41
CA ALA A 108 -26.50 -14.42 -20.54
C ALA A 108 -26.67 -12.91 -20.22
N SER A 109 -27.53 -12.60 -19.24
CA SER A 109 -27.82 -11.22 -18.81
C SER A 109 -26.60 -10.48 -18.23
N VAL A 110 -25.59 -11.20 -17.72
CA VAL A 110 -24.36 -10.55 -17.19
C VAL A 110 -23.61 -9.74 -18.26
N LEU A 111 -23.73 -10.16 -19.53
CA LEU A 111 -23.11 -9.46 -20.66
C LEU A 111 -23.73 -8.08 -20.95
N ALA A 112 -24.98 -7.86 -20.53
CA ALA A 112 -25.68 -6.59 -20.76
C ALA A 112 -25.14 -5.43 -19.91
N ALA A 113 -24.49 -5.74 -18.77
CA ALA A 113 -23.90 -4.78 -17.86
C ALA A 113 -22.40 -4.55 -18.12
N GLU A 114 -21.82 -5.27 -19.09
CA GLU A 114 -20.38 -5.23 -19.37
C GLU A 114 -19.90 -3.82 -19.73
N GLY A 115 -18.85 -3.36 -19.05
CA GLY A 115 -18.11 -2.13 -19.40
C GLY A 115 -18.76 -0.80 -19.03
N LYS A 116 -19.98 -0.76 -18.50
CA LYS A 116 -20.69 0.49 -18.20
C LYS A 116 -20.02 1.35 -17.14
N ASP A 117 -19.31 0.73 -16.21
CA ASP A 117 -18.70 1.40 -15.05
C ASP A 117 -17.18 1.46 -15.11
N VAL A 118 -16.57 0.91 -16.17
CA VAL A 118 -15.10 0.89 -16.32
C VAL A 118 -14.65 2.11 -17.12
N ILE A 119 -13.98 3.03 -16.45
CA ILE A 119 -13.42 4.25 -17.07
C ILE A 119 -12.01 3.93 -17.56
N GLY A 120 -11.73 4.21 -18.84
CA GLY A 120 -10.40 3.96 -19.42
C GLY A 120 -10.11 2.47 -19.65
N ALA A 121 -11.16 1.69 -19.84
CA ALA A 121 -11.05 0.28 -20.21
C ALA A 121 -10.11 0.10 -21.41
N ASN A 122 -9.11 -0.77 -21.25
CA ASN A 122 -8.35 -1.25 -22.39
C ASN A 122 -9.25 -2.22 -23.18
N PRO A 123 -9.61 -1.92 -24.46
CA PRO A 123 -10.49 -2.78 -25.23
C PRO A 123 -9.91 -4.17 -25.49
N ALA A 124 -8.61 -4.39 -25.26
CA ALA A 124 -7.97 -5.69 -25.35
C ALA A 124 -8.35 -6.62 -24.22
N HIS A 125 -8.87 -6.10 -23.09
CA HIS A 125 -9.21 -6.86 -21.89
C HIS A 125 -10.72 -6.91 -21.63
N GLY A 126 -11.16 -7.97 -20.97
CA GLY A 126 -12.51 -8.07 -20.41
C GLY A 126 -13.56 -8.71 -21.32
N ASN A 127 -13.24 -9.11 -22.54
CA ASN A 127 -14.25 -9.58 -23.52
C ASN A 127 -14.19 -11.10 -23.79
N ARG A 128 -13.93 -11.90 -22.76
CA ARG A 128 -13.82 -13.37 -22.88
C ARG A 128 -15.17 -14.02 -22.55
N LYS A 129 -15.79 -14.64 -23.56
CA LYS A 129 -17.18 -15.11 -23.48
C LYS A 129 -17.33 -16.63 -23.34
N VAL A 130 -16.27 -17.41 -23.54
CA VAL A 130 -16.29 -18.86 -23.39
C VAL A 130 -15.86 -19.23 -21.98
N ILE A 131 -16.76 -19.85 -21.22
CA ILE A 131 -16.55 -20.18 -19.82
C ILE A 131 -15.39 -21.16 -19.65
N MET A 132 -14.44 -20.79 -18.79
CA MET A 132 -13.34 -21.63 -18.35
C MET A 132 -13.72 -22.34 -17.05
N PRO A 133 -13.53 -23.66 -16.92
CA PRO A 133 -13.78 -24.34 -15.65
C PRO A 133 -12.84 -23.87 -14.57
N LEU A 134 -13.19 -24.14 -13.31
CA LEU A 134 -12.29 -23.91 -12.18
C LEU A 134 -10.99 -24.68 -12.35
N GLN A 135 -9.88 -24.05 -12.05
CA GLN A 135 -8.54 -24.59 -12.28
C GLN A 135 -7.97 -25.34 -11.07
N THR A 136 -8.67 -25.30 -9.96
CA THR A 136 -8.33 -26.03 -8.73
C THR A 136 -9.59 -26.56 -8.06
N GLY A 137 -9.42 -27.49 -7.12
CA GLY A 137 -10.47 -27.93 -6.22
C GLY A 137 -10.81 -26.87 -5.17
N TYR A 138 -11.81 -27.15 -4.37
CA TYR A 138 -12.24 -26.29 -3.27
C TYR A 138 -12.95 -27.10 -2.19
N LYS A 139 -12.95 -26.57 -0.98
CA LYS A 139 -13.75 -27.11 0.12
C LYS A 139 -14.22 -26.03 1.08
N THR A 140 -15.12 -26.41 1.98
CA THR A 140 -15.65 -25.56 3.04
C THR A 140 -14.74 -25.61 4.27
N TYR A 141 -14.48 -24.45 4.86
CA TYR A 141 -13.64 -24.27 6.02
C TYR A 141 -14.35 -23.51 7.15
N GLY A 142 -13.87 -23.73 8.37
CA GLY A 142 -14.35 -23.06 9.57
C GLY A 142 -15.79 -23.38 9.95
N GLN A 143 -16.22 -22.83 11.07
CA GLN A 143 -17.63 -22.89 11.50
C GLN A 143 -18.50 -21.93 10.66
N CYS A 144 -17.88 -20.87 10.11
CA CYS A 144 -18.54 -19.90 9.24
C CYS A 144 -18.92 -20.47 7.85
N GLY A 145 -18.42 -21.64 7.48
CA GLY A 145 -18.75 -22.28 6.21
C GLY A 145 -18.15 -21.58 4.99
N LEU A 146 -17.00 -20.90 5.12
CA LEU A 146 -16.33 -20.24 4.00
C LEU A 146 -15.81 -21.28 2.99
N VAL A 147 -16.19 -21.11 1.73
CA VAL A 147 -15.67 -21.93 0.62
C VAL A 147 -14.37 -21.29 0.12
N VAL A 148 -13.27 -22.06 0.14
CA VAL A 148 -11.96 -21.62 -0.31
C VAL A 148 -11.36 -22.59 -1.31
N GLY A 149 -10.75 -22.06 -2.37
CA GLY A 149 -10.03 -22.86 -3.36
C GLY A 149 -8.76 -23.50 -2.77
N ASP A 150 -8.39 -24.67 -3.27
CA ASP A 150 -7.29 -25.47 -2.73
C ASP A 150 -5.91 -24.79 -2.82
N TRP A 151 -5.79 -23.72 -3.59
CA TRP A 151 -4.60 -22.88 -3.65
C TRP A 151 -4.34 -22.13 -2.34
N PHE A 152 -5.40 -21.88 -1.53
CA PHE A 152 -5.32 -21.13 -0.27
C PHE A 152 -5.83 -21.94 0.93
N LYS A 153 -5.54 -23.25 0.94
CA LYS A 153 -6.02 -24.19 1.96
C LYS A 153 -5.57 -23.87 3.38
N ASN A 154 -4.33 -23.37 3.57
CA ASN A 154 -3.82 -23.02 4.90
C ASN A 154 -4.48 -21.73 5.42
N ILE A 155 -4.72 -20.74 4.55
CA ILE A 155 -5.52 -19.56 4.89
C ILE A 155 -6.96 -19.97 5.19
N GLY A 156 -7.50 -20.95 4.46
CA GLY A 156 -8.82 -21.53 4.75
C GLY A 156 -8.95 -22.07 6.19
N GLU A 157 -7.89 -22.61 6.78
CA GLU A 157 -7.89 -23.03 8.18
C GLU A 157 -8.10 -21.86 9.17
N CYS A 158 -7.90 -20.63 8.73
CA CYS A 158 -8.14 -19.41 9.49
C CYS A 158 -9.52 -18.78 9.18
N ALA A 159 -10.42 -19.48 8.47
CA ALA A 159 -11.67 -18.93 7.94
C ALA A 159 -12.52 -18.19 8.99
N ASP A 160 -12.58 -18.71 10.22
CA ASP A 160 -13.35 -18.11 11.31
C ASP A 160 -12.74 -16.78 11.84
N ASP A 161 -11.53 -16.43 11.42
CA ASP A 161 -10.89 -15.16 11.73
C ASP A 161 -10.98 -14.14 10.56
N LEU A 162 -11.48 -14.55 9.39
CA LEU A 162 -11.53 -13.73 8.19
C LEU A 162 -12.88 -13.03 8.00
N ALA A 163 -12.87 -11.78 7.60
CA ALA A 163 -13.99 -11.10 6.95
C ALA A 163 -13.70 -11.01 5.46
N VAL A 164 -14.40 -11.81 4.67
CA VAL A 164 -14.20 -11.86 3.21
C VAL A 164 -15.17 -10.93 2.52
N VAL A 165 -14.67 -9.94 1.78
CA VAL A 165 -15.43 -9.03 0.92
C VAL A 165 -15.35 -9.55 -0.51
N ARG A 166 -16.46 -10.06 -1.06
CA ARG A 166 -16.52 -10.68 -2.39
C ARG A 166 -17.03 -9.76 -3.48
N SER A 167 -17.49 -8.59 -3.12
CA SER A 167 -18.19 -7.66 -4.02
C SER A 167 -17.35 -6.40 -4.33
N LEU A 168 -16.04 -6.53 -4.34
CA LEU A 168 -15.16 -5.44 -4.72
C LEU A 168 -15.19 -5.20 -6.22
N TRP A 169 -15.02 -3.94 -6.61
CA TRP A 169 -14.84 -3.52 -7.99
C TRP A 169 -13.86 -2.35 -8.09
N THR A 170 -13.32 -2.16 -9.28
CA THR A 170 -12.45 -1.04 -9.62
C THR A 170 -12.78 -0.51 -11.02
N ILE A 171 -12.34 0.71 -11.31
CA ILE A 171 -12.59 1.38 -12.60
C ILE A 171 -11.61 0.96 -13.70
N HIS A 172 -10.59 0.19 -13.37
CA HIS A 172 -9.51 -0.19 -14.26
C HIS A 172 -9.47 -1.69 -14.55
N ASN A 173 -9.24 -2.03 -15.83
CA ASN A 173 -8.98 -3.38 -16.29
C ASN A 173 -7.53 -3.60 -16.75
N ASP A 174 -6.61 -2.75 -16.36
CA ASP A 174 -5.17 -2.91 -16.58
C ASP A 174 -4.39 -2.78 -15.25
N HIS A 175 -3.09 -3.09 -15.25
CA HIS A 175 -2.26 -3.10 -14.03
C HIS A 175 -2.03 -1.71 -13.41
N GLY A 176 -2.48 -0.64 -14.04
CA GLY A 176 -2.63 0.66 -13.37
C GLY A 176 -3.56 0.58 -12.15
N ALA A 177 -4.47 -0.40 -12.11
CA ALA A 177 -5.29 -0.71 -10.95
C ALA A 177 -4.47 -1.04 -9.68
N GLN A 178 -3.20 -1.47 -9.80
CA GLN A 178 -2.30 -1.65 -8.68
C GLN A 178 -2.11 -0.33 -7.90
N LEU A 179 -1.89 0.77 -8.63
CA LEU A 179 -1.82 2.10 -7.98
C LEU A 179 -3.18 2.51 -7.40
N THR A 180 -4.28 2.22 -8.11
CA THR A 180 -5.63 2.49 -7.60
C THR A 180 -5.89 1.76 -6.26
N TRP A 181 -5.46 0.51 -6.12
CA TRP A 181 -5.57 -0.23 -4.87
C TRP A 181 -4.81 0.45 -3.71
N GLN A 182 -3.67 1.06 -3.98
CA GLN A 182 -2.84 1.70 -2.95
C GLN A 182 -3.29 3.13 -2.60
N THR A 183 -3.85 3.86 -3.56
CA THR A 183 -4.14 5.30 -3.42
C THR A 183 -5.63 5.65 -3.49
N GLY A 184 -6.46 4.74 -4.02
CA GLY A 184 -7.86 5.01 -4.37
C GLY A 184 -8.04 5.80 -5.67
N ARG A 185 -6.94 6.17 -6.37
CA ARG A 185 -6.97 7.09 -7.52
C ARG A 185 -6.44 6.44 -8.79
N HIS A 186 -6.96 6.95 -9.90
CA HIS A 186 -6.57 6.51 -11.22
C HIS A 186 -5.10 6.84 -11.52
N PRO A 187 -4.29 5.92 -12.11
CA PRO A 187 -2.87 6.14 -12.37
C PRO A 187 -2.55 7.27 -13.34
N ARG A 188 -3.53 7.72 -14.14
CA ARG A 188 -3.36 8.88 -15.03
C ARG A 188 -3.61 10.22 -14.36
N GLU A 189 -4.03 10.22 -13.11
CA GLU A 189 -4.17 11.41 -12.32
C GLU A 189 -2.83 11.83 -11.71
N LEU A 190 -2.82 13.00 -11.06
CA LEU A 190 -1.64 13.45 -10.34
C LEU A 190 -1.30 12.50 -9.20
N GLU A 191 -0.06 12.57 -8.73
CA GLU A 191 0.41 11.79 -7.58
C GLU A 191 -0.49 11.99 -6.35
N HIS A 192 -0.95 10.88 -5.79
CA HIS A 192 -1.78 10.85 -4.59
C HIS A 192 -1.11 10.02 -3.49
N PRO A 193 -1.31 10.39 -2.22
CA PRO A 193 -0.79 9.60 -1.11
C PRO A 193 -1.43 8.22 -1.05
N THR A 194 -0.63 7.24 -0.67
CA THR A 194 -1.12 5.89 -0.40
C THR A 194 -1.85 5.82 0.95
N LEU A 195 -2.63 4.76 1.16
CA LEU A 195 -3.31 4.52 2.43
C LEU A 195 -2.32 4.53 3.62
N GLY A 196 -1.16 3.86 3.49
CA GLY A 196 -0.13 3.86 4.53
C GLY A 196 0.37 5.26 4.86
N SER A 197 0.51 6.12 3.85
CA SER A 197 0.89 7.53 4.05
C SER A 197 -0.19 8.33 4.76
N TRP A 198 -1.47 8.10 4.46
CA TRP A 198 -2.59 8.72 5.17
C TRP A 198 -2.66 8.28 6.64
N VAL A 199 -2.42 7.00 6.92
CA VAL A 199 -2.33 6.47 8.29
C VAL A 199 -1.22 7.17 9.08
N CYS A 200 -0.03 7.26 8.49
CA CYS A 200 1.12 7.92 9.14
C CYS A 200 0.92 9.43 9.30
N TYR A 201 0.26 10.07 8.34
CA TYR A 201 -0.09 11.49 8.43
C TYR A 201 -1.10 11.74 9.56
N GLY A 202 -2.13 10.91 9.70
CA GLY A 202 -3.18 11.06 10.71
C GLY A 202 -2.73 10.75 12.13
N LEU A 203 -1.93 9.68 12.30
CA LEU A 203 -1.63 9.14 13.63
C LEU A 203 -0.18 9.34 14.10
N GLY A 204 0.73 9.75 13.21
CA GLY A 204 2.14 9.82 13.56
C GLY A 204 2.73 8.46 13.96
N THR A 205 3.82 8.49 14.73
CA THR A 205 4.53 7.29 15.18
C THR A 205 4.29 6.98 16.65
N VAL A 206 4.31 5.70 17.00
CA VAL A 206 4.39 5.21 18.38
C VAL A 206 5.79 4.67 18.71
N ASN A 207 6.66 4.57 17.71
CA ASN A 207 8.04 4.12 17.84
C ASN A 207 8.96 5.12 17.13
N GLU A 208 9.90 5.69 17.86
CA GLU A 208 10.87 6.67 17.32
C GLU A 208 12.07 6.01 16.62
N ASN A 209 12.28 4.69 16.81
CA ASN A 209 13.45 3.96 16.36
C ASN A 209 13.24 3.21 15.03
N LEU A 210 12.01 3.15 14.54
CA LEU A 210 11.63 2.45 13.30
C LEU A 210 10.76 3.37 12.43
N PRO A 211 10.78 3.19 11.10
CA PRO A 211 9.86 3.91 10.22
C PRO A 211 8.41 3.63 10.59
N GLN A 212 7.56 4.62 10.43
CA GLN A 212 6.11 4.46 10.66
C GLN A 212 5.45 3.57 9.62
N PHE A 213 5.97 3.60 8.39
CA PHE A 213 5.51 2.86 7.24
C PHE A 213 6.68 2.08 6.62
N VAL A 214 6.62 0.77 6.67
CA VAL A 214 7.63 -0.14 6.12
C VAL A 214 7.07 -0.90 4.92
N VAL A 215 7.90 -1.08 3.90
CA VAL A 215 7.57 -1.81 2.67
C VAL A 215 8.50 -2.99 2.51
N LEU A 216 7.93 -4.18 2.39
CA LEU A 216 8.63 -5.46 2.21
C LEU A 216 8.32 -6.03 0.81
N GLY A 217 9.23 -6.80 0.30
CA GLY A 217 9.10 -7.42 -1.02
C GLY A 217 9.46 -6.48 -2.16
N VAL A 218 9.12 -6.91 -3.37
CA VAL A 218 9.35 -6.15 -4.61
C VAL A 218 8.08 -5.40 -4.96
N PRO A 219 8.08 -4.05 -4.96
CA PRO A 219 6.91 -3.27 -5.39
C PRO A 219 6.57 -3.51 -6.86
N THR A 220 5.45 -2.96 -7.29
CA THR A 220 5.01 -2.99 -8.68
C THR A 220 6.03 -2.31 -9.61
N GLY A 221 6.02 -2.66 -10.89
CA GLY A 221 6.86 -1.99 -11.88
C GLY A 221 6.42 -0.55 -12.16
N ASP A 222 7.28 0.24 -12.82
CA ASP A 222 7.00 1.65 -13.15
C ASP A 222 5.76 1.83 -14.02
N CYS A 223 5.45 0.86 -14.89
CA CYS A 223 4.20 0.84 -15.67
C CYS A 223 2.94 0.87 -14.80
N CYS A 224 3.03 0.40 -13.58
CA CYS A 224 1.91 0.08 -12.70
C CYS A 224 1.95 0.89 -11.40
N GLY A 225 2.70 1.96 -11.39
CA GLY A 225 2.83 2.90 -10.29
C GLY A 225 4.19 2.90 -9.59
N GLY A 226 5.00 1.85 -9.70
CA GLY A 226 6.36 1.83 -9.16
C GLY A 226 6.47 2.35 -7.73
N ALA A 227 7.32 3.35 -7.52
CA ALA A 227 7.52 3.99 -6.23
C ALA A 227 6.28 4.72 -5.69
N PHE A 228 5.33 5.10 -6.55
CA PHE A 228 4.09 5.76 -6.11
C PHE A 228 3.17 4.83 -5.33
N THR A 229 3.31 3.51 -5.46
CA THR A 229 2.50 2.52 -4.73
C THR A 229 2.80 2.45 -3.22
N HIS A 230 3.81 3.18 -2.76
CA HIS A 230 4.15 3.36 -1.34
C HIS A 230 4.58 4.80 -1.04
N GLY A 231 4.28 5.74 -1.93
CA GLY A 231 4.64 7.15 -1.84
C GLY A 231 3.65 7.97 -1.03
N ALA A 232 4.15 9.10 -0.50
CA ALA A 232 3.34 10.06 0.27
C ALA A 232 2.86 11.25 -0.57
N ALA A 233 3.31 11.39 -1.81
CA ALA A 233 2.96 12.48 -2.70
C ALA A 233 3.01 13.86 -1.99
N TYR A 234 1.92 14.63 -2.04
CA TYR A 234 1.84 15.96 -1.45
C TYR A 234 1.80 16.02 0.10
N LEU A 235 1.70 14.88 0.80
CA LEU A 235 1.83 14.85 2.26
C LEU A 235 3.27 15.09 2.72
N GLY A 236 4.24 14.75 1.86
CA GLY A 236 5.66 14.89 2.13
C GLY A 236 6.37 13.55 2.43
N PRO A 237 7.67 13.49 2.13
CA PRO A 237 8.44 12.23 2.13
C PRO A 237 8.51 11.53 3.50
N GLN A 238 8.32 12.28 4.60
CA GLN A 238 8.32 11.74 5.96
C GLN A 238 7.19 10.74 6.24
N TYR A 239 6.15 10.72 5.40
CA TYR A 239 5.01 9.80 5.51
C TYR A 239 5.06 8.67 4.47
N GLY A 240 6.09 8.65 3.61
CA GLY A 240 6.28 7.61 2.61
C GLY A 240 6.78 6.30 3.19
N GLY A 241 6.52 5.21 2.49
CA GLY A 241 6.98 3.89 2.87
C GLY A 241 8.49 3.70 2.68
N VAL A 242 9.15 3.20 3.71
CA VAL A 242 10.58 2.88 3.68
C VAL A 242 10.74 1.41 3.29
N ARG A 243 11.41 1.17 2.16
CA ARG A 243 11.68 -0.20 1.68
C ARG A 243 12.73 -0.86 2.56
N LEU A 244 12.39 -2.03 3.07
CA LEU A 244 13.26 -2.85 3.91
C LEU A 244 13.49 -4.22 3.25
N SER A 245 14.74 -4.65 3.17
CA SER A 245 15.09 -6.02 2.79
C SER A 245 15.06 -6.92 4.02
N THR A 246 14.65 -8.18 3.87
CA THR A 246 14.75 -9.20 4.92
C THR A 246 16.17 -9.71 5.13
N ASP A 247 17.12 -9.37 4.24
CA ASP A 247 18.54 -9.66 4.44
C ASP A 247 19.11 -8.78 5.56
N ALA A 248 19.34 -9.37 6.73
CA ALA A 248 19.90 -8.68 7.89
C ALA A 248 21.29 -8.04 7.63
N LYS A 249 22.02 -8.50 6.61
CA LYS A 249 23.32 -7.91 6.23
C LYS A 249 23.18 -6.65 5.38
N LYS A 250 22.06 -6.51 4.68
CA LYS A 250 21.76 -5.38 3.79
C LYS A 250 20.30 -4.95 3.89
N PRO A 251 19.83 -4.57 5.09
CA PRO A 251 18.42 -4.28 5.31
C PRO A 251 17.94 -3.02 4.56
N LEU A 252 18.84 -2.04 4.41
CA LEU A 252 18.61 -0.78 3.72
C LEU A 252 19.90 -0.33 3.02
N PRO A 253 19.79 0.31 1.85
CA PRO A 253 20.94 1.00 1.25
C PRO A 253 21.48 2.08 2.21
N PHE A 254 22.80 2.12 2.35
CA PHE A 254 23.51 3.17 3.12
C PHE A 254 23.10 3.30 4.61
N ILE A 255 22.52 2.25 5.20
CA ILE A 255 22.17 2.28 6.64
C ILE A 255 23.39 2.41 7.54
N GLN A 256 24.54 1.93 7.10
CA GLN A 256 25.81 2.06 7.82
C GLN A 256 26.80 2.88 7.01
N PRO A 257 27.68 3.66 7.67
CA PRO A 257 28.80 4.32 7.00
C PRO A 257 29.68 3.28 6.27
N PRO A 258 30.34 3.65 5.17
CA PRO A 258 31.30 2.77 4.54
C PRO A 258 32.38 2.31 5.54
N PRO A 259 32.78 1.04 5.53
CA PRO A 259 33.78 0.52 6.46
C PRO A 259 35.05 1.37 6.49
N GLY A 260 35.51 1.72 7.69
CA GLY A 260 36.75 2.48 7.90
C GLY A 260 36.64 3.99 7.66
N THR A 261 35.43 4.55 7.46
CA THR A 261 35.26 6.00 7.28
C THR A 261 35.07 6.75 8.60
N ILE A 262 34.16 6.31 9.44
CA ILE A 262 33.90 6.86 10.79
C ILE A 262 33.50 5.72 11.75
N THR A 263 33.78 5.92 13.03
CA THR A 263 33.30 5.01 14.09
C THR A 263 31.86 5.34 14.47
N ALA A 264 31.20 4.43 15.17
CA ALA A 264 29.86 4.68 15.69
C ALA A 264 29.81 5.86 16.69
N GLU A 265 30.88 6.02 17.47
CA GLU A 265 31.04 7.15 18.43
C GLU A 265 31.17 8.48 17.70
N GLU A 266 32.05 8.56 16.70
CA GLU A 266 32.20 9.77 15.86
C GLU A 266 30.92 10.11 15.12
N GLN A 267 30.17 9.07 14.64
CA GLN A 267 28.90 9.28 13.99
C GLN A 267 27.86 9.87 14.96
N LEU A 268 27.79 9.36 16.19
CA LEU A 268 26.90 9.87 17.24
C LEU A 268 27.26 11.33 17.61
N GLU A 269 28.51 11.64 17.73
CA GLU A 269 28.98 13.01 18.00
C GLU A 269 28.63 13.97 16.87
N ASN A 270 28.82 13.55 15.61
CA ASN A 270 28.47 14.34 14.43
C ASN A 270 26.96 14.59 14.36
N LEU A 271 26.13 13.57 14.63
CA LEU A 271 24.66 13.71 14.67
C LEU A 271 24.20 14.58 15.83
N THR A 272 24.84 14.47 16.98
CA THR A 272 24.58 15.35 18.15
C THR A 272 24.88 16.81 17.82
N LEU A 273 26.01 17.06 17.16
CA LEU A 273 26.39 18.41 16.71
C LEU A 273 25.39 18.92 15.66
N LEU A 274 25.07 18.10 14.67
CA LEU A 274 24.09 18.43 13.65
C LEU A 274 22.71 18.75 14.27
N GLY A 275 22.25 17.96 15.25
CA GLY A 275 21.02 18.21 16.01
C GLY A 275 21.07 19.56 16.78
N LYS A 276 22.22 19.96 17.33
CA LYS A 276 22.39 21.28 17.95
C LYS A 276 22.32 22.41 16.92
N LEU A 277 23.00 22.28 15.78
CA LEU A 277 22.97 23.25 14.68
C LEU A 277 21.56 23.38 14.08
N ASN A 278 20.87 22.25 13.89
CA ASN A 278 19.51 22.24 13.39
C ASN A 278 18.51 22.91 14.36
N ARG A 279 18.70 22.76 15.67
CA ARG A 279 17.89 23.49 16.67
C ARG A 279 18.13 24.99 16.60
N LEU A 280 19.35 25.44 16.39
CA LEU A 280 19.65 26.85 16.16
C LEU A 280 18.96 27.35 14.88
N SER A 281 19.08 26.61 13.77
CA SER A 281 18.37 26.95 12.53
C SER A 281 16.86 26.91 12.70
N GLY A 282 16.29 26.01 13.53
CA GLY A 282 14.88 25.94 13.87
C GLY A 282 14.38 27.17 14.65
N ILE A 283 15.28 27.90 15.38
CA ILE A 283 14.94 29.17 16.01
C ILE A 283 14.79 30.27 14.95
N ASP A 284 15.68 30.27 13.95
CA ASP A 284 15.63 31.25 12.85
C ASP A 284 14.49 30.95 11.84
N TYR A 285 14.11 29.67 11.69
CA TYR A 285 13.09 29.21 10.75
C TYR A 285 12.05 28.29 11.42
N PRO A 286 11.28 28.78 12.41
CA PRO A 286 10.38 27.94 13.22
C PRO A 286 9.24 27.30 12.42
N ASP A 287 8.87 27.89 11.30
CA ASP A 287 7.75 27.43 10.46
C ASP A 287 8.20 26.58 9.24
N ASP A 288 9.50 26.36 9.06
CA ASP A 288 10.00 25.52 7.98
C ASP A 288 9.75 24.02 8.27
N LYS A 289 8.65 23.52 7.71
CA LYS A 289 8.26 22.11 7.83
C LYS A 289 9.26 21.17 7.17
N ASN A 290 9.92 21.60 6.08
CA ASN A 290 10.90 20.78 5.37
C ASN A 290 12.20 20.62 6.17
N LEU A 291 12.64 21.68 6.84
CA LEU A 291 13.79 21.62 7.73
C LEU A 291 13.54 20.65 8.88
N ARG A 292 12.37 20.75 9.54
CA ARG A 292 12.00 19.84 10.65
C ARG A 292 11.88 18.38 10.17
N ALA A 293 11.27 18.14 9.01
CA ALA A 293 11.18 16.80 8.44
C ALA A 293 12.54 16.20 8.14
N ARG A 294 13.48 17.01 7.62
CA ARG A 294 14.87 16.60 7.36
C ARG A 294 15.61 16.22 8.63
N ILE A 295 15.49 17.05 9.67
CA ILE A 295 16.10 16.78 11.00
C ILE A 295 15.62 15.45 11.53
N LYS A 296 14.30 15.25 11.57
CA LYS A 296 13.68 14.02 12.05
C LYS A 296 14.08 12.80 11.23
N SER A 297 14.26 12.95 9.91
CA SER A 297 14.71 11.87 9.04
C SER A 297 16.14 11.42 9.34
N TYR A 298 17.06 12.35 9.69
CA TYR A 298 18.43 11.98 10.07
C TYR A 298 18.48 11.29 11.44
N GLU A 299 17.70 11.76 12.40
CA GLU A 299 17.60 11.13 13.73
C GLU A 299 17.05 9.71 13.60
N LEU A 300 15.98 9.53 12.85
CA LEU A 300 15.40 8.22 12.56
C LEU A 300 16.40 7.29 11.86
N ALA A 301 17.09 7.78 10.82
CA ALA A 301 18.05 6.98 10.07
C ALA A 301 19.18 6.45 10.97
N PHE A 302 19.62 7.22 11.94
CA PHE A 302 20.62 6.77 12.93
C PHE A 302 20.04 5.70 13.87
N GLN A 303 18.86 5.92 14.42
CA GLN A 303 18.22 4.95 15.33
C GLN A 303 17.92 3.63 14.63
N MET A 304 17.61 3.68 13.34
CA MET A 304 17.38 2.49 12.50
C MET A 304 18.63 1.60 12.35
N GLN A 305 19.85 2.15 12.49
CA GLN A 305 21.08 1.35 12.37
C GLN A 305 21.18 0.20 13.37
N THR A 306 20.58 0.37 14.55
CA THR A 306 20.52 -0.68 15.58
C THR A 306 19.21 -1.44 15.55
N SER A 307 18.07 -0.75 15.45
CA SER A 307 16.74 -1.33 15.62
C SER A 307 16.31 -2.21 14.44
N VAL A 308 16.75 -1.85 13.22
CA VAL A 308 16.41 -2.65 12.02
C VAL A 308 17.12 -4.01 12.02
N PRO A 309 18.46 -4.11 12.22
CA PRO A 309 19.14 -5.40 12.29
C PRO A 309 18.56 -6.33 13.37
N GLU A 310 18.22 -5.81 14.56
CA GLU A 310 17.59 -6.59 15.63
C GLU A 310 16.24 -7.16 15.22
N THR A 311 15.46 -6.39 14.47
CA THR A 311 14.15 -6.83 13.97
C THR A 311 14.29 -7.98 12.97
N LEU A 312 15.40 -8.05 12.24
CA LEU A 312 15.68 -9.02 11.19
C LEU A 312 16.42 -10.29 11.67
N GLN A 313 16.71 -10.44 12.97
CA GLN A 313 17.32 -11.64 13.54
C GLN A 313 16.29 -12.78 13.66
N LEU A 314 15.89 -13.35 12.53
CA LEU A 314 14.83 -14.37 12.43
C LEU A 314 15.28 -15.73 12.95
N GLU A 315 16.58 -15.98 13.04
CA GLU A 315 17.18 -17.18 13.63
C GLU A 315 16.90 -17.31 15.13
N GLN A 316 16.56 -16.23 15.82
CA GLN A 316 16.18 -16.23 17.24
C GLN A 316 14.76 -16.75 17.49
N GLU A 317 13.94 -16.87 16.45
CA GLU A 317 12.61 -17.45 16.57
C GLU A 317 12.68 -18.97 16.82
N SER A 318 11.75 -19.47 17.63
CA SER A 318 11.66 -20.88 17.89
C SER A 318 11.45 -21.71 16.63
N GLU A 319 11.90 -22.95 16.64
CA GLU A 319 11.71 -23.86 15.49
C GLU A 319 10.21 -24.04 15.15
N GLY A 320 9.34 -24.04 16.16
CA GLY A 320 7.89 -24.09 15.96
C GLY A 320 7.35 -22.91 15.18
N ILE A 321 7.77 -21.69 15.51
CA ILE A 321 7.42 -20.47 14.77
C ILE A 321 7.99 -20.52 13.35
N ARG A 322 9.26 -20.90 13.19
CA ARG A 322 9.89 -20.99 11.87
C ARG A 322 9.14 -21.95 10.94
N ARG A 323 8.73 -23.12 11.46
CA ARG A 323 7.90 -24.09 10.72
C ARG A 323 6.49 -23.58 10.46
N LEU A 324 5.89 -22.89 11.40
CA LEU A 324 4.54 -22.30 11.24
C LEU A 324 4.47 -21.39 10.01
N TYR A 325 5.48 -20.55 9.81
CA TYR A 325 5.58 -19.68 8.63
C TYR A 325 6.07 -20.39 7.38
N GLY A 326 6.66 -21.58 7.48
CA GLY A 326 7.24 -22.30 6.34
C GLY A 326 8.66 -21.86 5.98
N LEU A 327 9.44 -21.35 6.96
CA LEU A 327 10.85 -20.97 6.74
C LEU A 327 11.76 -22.16 6.43
N ASP A 328 11.33 -23.36 6.73
CA ASP A 328 11.99 -24.63 6.41
C ASP A 328 11.69 -25.14 4.98
N ARG A 329 10.78 -24.46 4.27
CA ARG A 329 10.37 -24.81 2.91
C ARG A 329 10.96 -23.79 1.94
N PRO A 330 11.84 -24.23 1.00
CA PRO A 330 12.52 -23.32 0.07
C PRO A 330 11.58 -22.44 -0.74
N GLU A 331 10.43 -22.99 -1.19
CA GLU A 331 9.43 -22.27 -1.97
C GLU A 331 8.70 -21.15 -1.21
N CYS A 332 8.55 -21.30 0.10
CA CYS A 332 7.90 -20.30 0.96
C CYS A 332 8.87 -19.29 1.57
N LYS A 333 10.15 -19.67 1.71
CA LYS A 333 11.12 -19.01 2.60
C LYS A 333 11.17 -17.50 2.45
N SER A 334 11.30 -17.00 1.23
CA SER A 334 11.44 -15.56 0.98
C SER A 334 10.21 -14.78 1.48
N PHE A 335 9.00 -15.27 1.20
CA PHE A 335 7.79 -14.59 1.63
C PHE A 335 7.48 -14.84 3.12
N ALA A 336 7.84 -16.01 3.63
CA ALA A 336 7.76 -16.34 5.06
C ALA A 336 8.61 -15.40 5.92
N GLU A 337 9.83 -15.08 5.46
CA GLU A 337 10.68 -14.07 6.10
C GLU A 337 10.01 -12.71 6.14
N GLN A 338 9.37 -12.27 5.05
CA GLN A 338 8.62 -11.00 5.00
C GLN A 338 7.44 -10.99 5.97
N CYS A 339 6.64 -12.06 6.01
CA CYS A 339 5.52 -12.17 6.95
C CYS A 339 6.00 -12.16 8.41
N LEU A 340 7.08 -12.87 8.72
CA LEU A 340 7.65 -12.90 10.06
C LEU A 340 8.24 -11.55 10.47
N VAL A 341 8.94 -10.86 9.55
CA VAL A 341 9.43 -9.48 9.76
C VAL A 341 8.26 -8.53 10.00
N ALA A 342 7.17 -8.65 9.23
CA ALA A 342 5.99 -7.80 9.41
C ALA A 342 5.39 -7.96 10.82
N ARG A 343 5.28 -9.20 11.35
CA ARG A 343 4.85 -9.43 12.73
C ARG A 343 5.79 -8.75 13.73
N ARG A 344 7.11 -8.90 13.56
CA ARG A 344 8.11 -8.29 14.46
C ARG A 344 8.11 -6.76 14.40
N LEU A 345 7.77 -6.18 13.25
CA LEU A 345 7.63 -4.73 13.07
C LEU A 345 6.41 -4.19 13.82
N VAL A 346 5.24 -4.81 13.65
CA VAL A 346 4.02 -4.35 14.38
C VAL A 346 4.15 -4.58 15.88
N GLU A 347 4.78 -5.65 16.32
CA GLU A 347 5.12 -5.93 17.74
C GLU A 347 5.99 -4.82 18.34
N ARG A 348 6.80 -4.12 17.51
CA ARG A 348 7.64 -2.99 17.88
C ARG A 348 7.01 -1.62 17.62
N GLY A 349 5.72 -1.58 17.27
CA GLY A 349 4.96 -0.36 17.12
C GLY A 349 5.05 0.32 15.74
N VAL A 350 5.46 -0.40 14.70
CA VAL A 350 5.32 0.09 13.32
C VAL A 350 3.85 0.11 12.95
N ARG A 351 3.35 1.26 12.48
CA ARG A 351 1.91 1.43 12.21
C ARG A 351 1.42 0.78 10.94
N PHE A 352 2.23 0.81 9.89
CA PHE A 352 1.82 0.28 8.59
C PHE A 352 2.95 -0.54 7.96
N VAL A 353 2.69 -1.81 7.71
CA VAL A 353 3.62 -2.71 7.02
C VAL A 353 2.96 -3.19 5.74
N GLN A 354 3.51 -2.79 4.61
CA GLN A 354 3.05 -3.20 3.29
C GLN A 354 3.95 -4.32 2.76
N ILE A 355 3.36 -5.43 2.36
CA ILE A 355 4.07 -6.58 1.80
C ILE A 355 3.62 -6.78 0.37
N PHE A 356 4.55 -6.70 -0.57
CA PHE A 356 4.31 -7.02 -1.97
C PHE A 356 4.76 -8.45 -2.27
N HIS A 357 3.94 -9.20 -2.99
CA HIS A 357 4.32 -10.50 -3.56
C HIS A 357 4.10 -10.51 -5.07
N GLY A 358 5.11 -11.02 -5.80
CA GLY A 358 5.04 -11.09 -7.25
C GLY A 358 5.12 -9.73 -7.94
N GLY A 359 5.83 -8.76 -7.34
CA GLY A 359 5.99 -7.41 -7.91
C GLY A 359 6.94 -7.38 -9.12
N GLY A 360 7.08 -6.18 -9.70
CA GLY A 360 7.78 -5.96 -10.97
C GLY A 360 6.87 -6.16 -12.18
N GLY A 361 7.11 -5.44 -13.27
CA GLY A 361 6.26 -5.50 -14.47
C GLY A 361 4.77 -5.34 -14.16
N GLY A 362 3.91 -6.12 -14.81
CA GLY A 362 2.47 -6.21 -14.53
C GLY A 362 2.13 -7.01 -13.26
N GLY A 363 3.10 -7.76 -12.73
CA GLY A 363 2.93 -8.65 -11.58
C GLY A 363 2.99 -10.13 -11.97
N GLU A 364 3.56 -10.96 -11.07
CA GLU A 364 3.71 -12.40 -11.35
C GLU A 364 2.37 -13.17 -11.38
N TRP A 365 1.33 -12.64 -10.69
CA TRP A 365 -0.01 -13.23 -10.70
C TRP A 365 -0.78 -12.95 -11.99
N ASP A 366 -0.19 -12.19 -12.93
CA ASP A 366 -0.79 -11.94 -14.23
C ASP A 366 -0.72 -13.19 -15.12
N ALA A 367 -1.84 -13.89 -15.25
CA ALA A 367 -1.92 -15.20 -15.87
C ALA A 367 -2.93 -15.28 -17.03
N HIS A 368 -2.61 -14.59 -18.13
CA HIS A 368 -3.33 -14.69 -19.41
C HIS A 368 -3.17 -16.06 -20.08
N SER A 369 -2.15 -16.83 -19.67
CA SER A 369 -1.92 -18.20 -20.08
C SER A 369 -1.39 -19.03 -18.92
N GLY A 370 -1.71 -20.34 -18.89
CA GLY A 370 -1.18 -21.27 -17.90
C GLY A 370 -1.55 -20.91 -16.46
N ILE A 371 -2.74 -20.36 -16.21
CA ILE A 371 -3.16 -19.88 -14.87
C ILE A 371 -3.07 -20.97 -13.80
N LYS A 372 -3.35 -22.22 -14.16
CA LYS A 372 -3.27 -23.36 -13.24
C LYS A 372 -1.87 -23.52 -12.67
N ASP A 373 -0.85 -23.58 -13.53
CA ASP A 373 0.54 -23.77 -13.11
C ASP A 373 1.08 -22.52 -12.41
N ASN A 374 0.77 -21.34 -12.96
CA ASN A 374 1.15 -20.06 -12.39
C ASN A 374 0.62 -19.90 -10.96
N HIS A 375 -0.70 -19.98 -10.76
CA HIS A 375 -1.31 -19.77 -9.46
C HIS A 375 -0.98 -20.90 -8.47
N THR A 376 -0.80 -22.15 -8.92
CA THR A 376 -0.30 -23.25 -8.07
C THR A 376 1.09 -22.94 -7.53
N LYS A 377 2.00 -22.48 -8.38
CA LYS A 377 3.36 -22.08 -7.97
C LYS A 377 3.32 -20.94 -6.96
N LEU A 378 2.60 -19.86 -7.28
CA LEU A 378 2.61 -18.64 -6.47
C LEU A 378 1.84 -18.81 -5.14
N SER A 379 0.73 -19.56 -5.15
CA SER A 379 -0.01 -19.86 -3.91
C SER A 379 0.83 -20.71 -2.94
N THR A 380 1.64 -21.63 -3.47
CA THR A 380 2.56 -22.41 -2.63
C THR A 380 3.55 -21.50 -1.86
N GLN A 381 3.90 -20.34 -2.44
CA GLN A 381 4.82 -19.39 -1.80
C GLN A 381 4.17 -18.59 -0.67
N VAL A 382 2.86 -18.31 -0.75
CA VAL A 382 2.19 -17.33 0.13
C VAL A 382 1.20 -17.93 1.13
N ASP A 383 0.55 -19.05 0.80
CA ASP A 383 -0.57 -19.59 1.56
C ASP A 383 -0.18 -19.96 3.01
N GLN A 384 0.88 -20.76 3.18
CA GLN A 384 1.35 -21.13 4.52
C GLN A 384 1.92 -19.92 5.29
N PRO A 385 2.77 -19.05 4.71
CA PRO A 385 3.28 -17.88 5.41
C PRO A 385 2.18 -16.93 5.93
N ILE A 386 1.13 -16.69 5.14
CA ILE A 386 0.02 -15.83 5.56
C ILE A 386 -0.79 -16.50 6.68
N ALA A 387 -1.09 -17.78 6.54
CA ALA A 387 -1.75 -18.54 7.62
C ALA A 387 -0.91 -18.57 8.89
N GLY A 388 0.41 -18.74 8.76
CA GLY A 388 1.36 -18.66 9.87
C GLY A 388 1.33 -17.31 10.57
N LEU A 389 1.31 -16.23 9.78
CA LEU A 389 1.18 -14.86 10.30
C LEU A 389 -0.11 -14.68 11.12
N LEU A 390 -1.26 -15.08 10.59
CA LEU A 390 -2.54 -14.96 11.26
C LEU A 390 -2.55 -15.76 12.58
N LYS A 391 -2.08 -17.01 12.54
CA LYS A 391 -2.01 -17.89 13.72
C LYS A 391 -1.04 -17.35 14.78
N ASP A 392 0.13 -16.82 14.39
CA ASP A 392 1.12 -16.26 15.31
C ASP A 392 0.61 -14.95 15.95
N LEU A 393 0.03 -14.05 15.17
CA LEU A 393 -0.61 -12.83 15.69
C LEU A 393 -1.70 -13.18 16.71
N LYS A 394 -2.55 -14.16 16.40
CA LYS A 394 -3.63 -14.62 17.29
C LYS A 394 -3.08 -15.22 18.58
N GLN A 395 -2.09 -16.11 18.50
CA GLN A 395 -1.47 -16.76 19.66
C GLN A 395 -0.80 -15.76 20.61
N ARG A 396 -0.31 -14.63 20.07
CA ARG A 396 0.33 -13.55 20.86
C ARG A 396 -0.66 -12.51 21.37
N GLY A 397 -1.95 -12.59 20.99
CA GLY A 397 -2.94 -11.54 21.28
C GLY A 397 -2.72 -10.25 20.47
N LEU A 398 -1.84 -10.30 19.47
CA LEU A 398 -1.56 -9.15 18.60
C LEU A 398 -2.62 -8.96 17.50
N LEU A 399 -3.37 -10.01 17.18
CA LEU A 399 -4.41 -9.95 16.15
C LEU A 399 -5.54 -9.01 16.56
N ASP A 400 -5.81 -8.87 17.85
CA ASP A 400 -6.84 -7.96 18.36
C ASP A 400 -6.53 -6.49 18.03
N ASP A 401 -5.25 -6.12 18.02
CA ASP A 401 -4.74 -4.77 17.78
C ASP A 401 -4.17 -4.55 16.37
N THR A 402 -4.02 -5.62 15.57
CA THR A 402 -3.41 -5.57 14.24
C THR A 402 -4.42 -5.97 13.19
N LEU A 403 -4.68 -5.07 12.26
CA LEU A 403 -5.52 -5.34 11.11
C LEU A 403 -4.67 -5.91 9.97
N VAL A 404 -4.95 -7.14 9.55
CA VAL A 404 -4.33 -7.76 8.37
C VAL A 404 -5.29 -7.64 7.21
N VAL A 405 -4.81 -7.08 6.10
CA VAL A 405 -5.57 -6.92 4.85
C VAL A 405 -4.88 -7.66 3.73
N PHE A 406 -5.62 -8.46 3.01
CA PHE A 406 -5.17 -9.19 1.82
C PHE A 406 -5.94 -8.71 0.60
N GLY A 407 -5.22 -8.39 -0.47
CA GLY A 407 -5.86 -7.96 -1.70
C GLY A 407 -4.99 -8.04 -2.93
N THR A 408 -5.60 -7.72 -4.04
CA THR A 408 -5.03 -7.63 -5.37
C THR A 408 -5.73 -6.49 -6.12
N GLU A 409 -5.24 -6.09 -7.28
CA GLU A 409 -5.77 -4.94 -8.03
C GLU A 409 -7.13 -5.16 -8.69
N PHE A 410 -7.42 -6.40 -9.10
CA PHE A 410 -8.68 -6.84 -9.73
C PHE A 410 -8.79 -8.36 -9.69
N GLY A 411 -9.91 -8.90 -10.12
CA GLY A 411 -10.13 -10.33 -10.28
C GLY A 411 -9.75 -10.85 -11.67
N ARG A 412 -10.20 -12.05 -11.96
CA ARG A 412 -10.01 -12.70 -13.26
C ARG A 412 -11.34 -13.07 -13.90
N SER A 413 -11.42 -12.96 -15.23
CA SER A 413 -12.66 -13.22 -15.97
C SER A 413 -13.10 -14.67 -15.85
N PRO A 414 -14.41 -14.96 -15.77
CA PRO A 414 -14.93 -16.33 -15.86
C PRO A 414 -14.70 -16.95 -17.24
N GLY A 415 -14.50 -16.12 -18.27
CA GLY A 415 -14.18 -16.55 -19.61
C GLY A 415 -12.70 -16.85 -19.81
N ALA A 416 -12.41 -17.82 -20.67
CA ALA A 416 -11.06 -18.25 -21.00
C ALA A 416 -10.32 -17.24 -21.90
N GLU A 417 -9.07 -17.00 -21.61
CA GLU A 417 -8.08 -16.46 -22.52
C GLU A 417 -7.00 -17.52 -22.79
N GLY A 418 -7.17 -18.31 -23.83
CA GLY A 418 -6.33 -19.49 -24.04
C GLY A 418 -6.39 -20.45 -22.85
N THR A 419 -5.26 -20.65 -22.16
CA THR A 419 -5.14 -21.46 -20.94
C THR A 419 -5.10 -20.62 -19.65
N GLY A 420 -5.44 -19.33 -19.74
CA GLY A 420 -5.51 -18.40 -18.63
C GLY A 420 -6.83 -17.65 -18.58
N ARG A 421 -6.87 -16.62 -17.75
CA ARG A 421 -8.01 -15.73 -17.56
C ARG A 421 -7.58 -14.29 -17.74
N ASP A 422 -8.40 -13.50 -18.43
CA ASP A 422 -8.20 -12.07 -18.61
C ASP A 422 -8.47 -11.28 -17.32
N HIS A 423 -8.06 -10.00 -17.29
CA HIS A 423 -8.34 -9.07 -16.21
C HIS A 423 -9.85 -8.86 -16.03
N HIS A 424 -10.30 -8.75 -14.78
CA HIS A 424 -11.71 -8.53 -14.50
C HIS A 424 -11.93 -7.58 -13.32
N PRO A 425 -12.27 -6.29 -13.58
CA PRO A 425 -12.38 -5.28 -12.54
C PRO A 425 -13.75 -5.21 -11.86
N GLN A 426 -14.79 -5.87 -12.39
CA GLN A 426 -16.18 -5.67 -11.97
C GLN A 426 -16.64 -6.58 -10.83
N GLY A 427 -15.82 -7.56 -10.46
CA GLY A 427 -16.04 -8.45 -9.35
C GLY A 427 -14.75 -9.10 -8.91
N PHE A 428 -14.34 -8.87 -7.65
CA PHE A 428 -13.19 -9.56 -7.06
C PHE A 428 -13.26 -9.55 -5.54
N SER A 429 -12.33 -10.27 -4.90
CA SER A 429 -12.36 -10.49 -3.47
C SER A 429 -11.12 -9.96 -2.78
N ALA A 430 -11.32 -9.44 -1.57
CA ALA A 430 -10.29 -9.22 -0.57
C ALA A 430 -10.77 -9.75 0.78
N TRP A 431 -9.89 -9.89 1.74
CA TRP A 431 -10.31 -10.17 3.12
C TRP A 431 -9.51 -9.36 4.13
N LEU A 432 -10.12 -9.18 5.29
CA LEU A 432 -9.55 -8.52 6.46
C LEU A 432 -9.59 -9.48 7.65
N ALA A 433 -8.64 -9.35 8.57
CA ALA A 433 -8.62 -10.12 9.81
C ALA A 433 -8.07 -9.30 10.96
N GLY A 434 -8.59 -9.49 12.16
CA GLY A 434 -8.12 -8.78 13.36
C GLY A 434 -8.48 -7.31 13.42
N GLY A 435 -7.86 -6.56 14.34
CA GLY A 435 -8.06 -5.11 14.48
C GLY A 435 -9.52 -4.69 14.66
N GLY A 436 -10.35 -5.52 15.32
CA GLY A 436 -11.77 -5.25 15.56
C GLY A 436 -12.69 -5.58 14.38
N VAL A 437 -12.21 -6.32 13.37
CA VAL A 437 -13.07 -6.88 12.31
C VAL A 437 -13.72 -8.18 12.79
N LYS A 438 -14.98 -8.41 12.43
CA LYS A 438 -15.70 -9.65 12.75
C LYS A 438 -15.13 -10.81 11.94
N GLY A 439 -14.56 -11.81 12.60
CA GLY A 439 -14.16 -13.05 11.96
C GLY A 439 -15.36 -13.91 11.51
N GLY A 440 -15.15 -14.74 10.49
CA GLY A 440 -16.16 -15.64 9.94
C GLY A 440 -17.26 -14.96 9.12
N VAL A 441 -17.07 -13.71 8.68
CA VAL A 441 -18.06 -12.95 7.90
C VAL A 441 -17.76 -13.04 6.41
N GLN A 442 -18.79 -13.26 5.62
CA GLN A 442 -18.77 -13.16 4.16
C GLN A 442 -19.68 -12.02 3.73
N TYR A 443 -19.09 -10.95 3.20
CA TYR A 443 -19.81 -9.74 2.79
C TYR A 443 -19.86 -9.61 1.28
N GLY A 444 -21.05 -9.24 0.80
CA GLY A 444 -21.30 -9.01 -0.63
C GLY A 444 -21.36 -10.28 -1.46
N VAL A 445 -21.93 -10.18 -2.64
CA VAL A 445 -22.16 -11.29 -3.56
C VAL A 445 -21.79 -10.86 -4.97
N THR A 446 -21.08 -11.71 -5.69
CA THR A 446 -20.99 -11.66 -7.15
C THR A 446 -22.03 -12.61 -7.76
N ASP A 447 -22.36 -12.42 -9.02
CA ASP A 447 -23.25 -13.35 -9.73
C ASP A 447 -22.69 -14.79 -9.78
N GLU A 448 -23.46 -15.73 -10.31
CA GLU A 448 -23.12 -17.15 -10.32
C GLU A 448 -21.88 -17.51 -11.14
N LEU A 449 -21.45 -16.61 -12.01
CA LEU A 449 -20.20 -16.75 -12.77
C LEU A 449 -19.05 -15.97 -12.13
N GLY A 450 -19.31 -15.13 -11.10
CA GLY A 450 -18.33 -14.22 -10.54
C GLY A 450 -17.96 -13.08 -11.48
N PHE A 451 -18.88 -12.69 -12.37
CA PHE A 451 -18.65 -11.67 -13.38
C PHE A 451 -18.87 -10.26 -12.83
N HIS A 452 -19.94 -10.04 -12.08
CA HIS A 452 -20.27 -8.75 -11.47
C HIS A 452 -20.53 -8.86 -9.97
N ALA A 453 -20.09 -7.86 -9.22
CA ALA A 453 -20.59 -7.62 -7.88
C ALA A 453 -22.08 -7.19 -7.97
N VAL A 454 -23.00 -8.00 -7.43
CA VAL A 454 -24.45 -7.81 -7.53
C VAL A 454 -25.11 -7.36 -6.23
N GLU A 455 -24.54 -7.72 -5.07
CA GLU A 455 -25.01 -7.28 -3.76
C GLU A 455 -23.87 -6.72 -2.93
N GLY A 456 -24.14 -5.62 -2.21
CA GLY A 456 -23.15 -5.00 -1.34
C GLY A 456 -21.90 -4.54 -2.08
N ARG A 457 -22.04 -4.06 -3.30
CA ARG A 457 -20.93 -3.62 -4.17
C ARG A 457 -20.09 -2.55 -3.49
N ARG A 458 -18.77 -2.76 -3.42
CA ARG A 458 -17.82 -1.87 -2.74
C ARG A 458 -16.66 -1.49 -3.65
N TYR A 459 -16.34 -0.20 -3.67
CA TYR A 459 -15.17 0.30 -4.36
C TYR A 459 -13.92 0.15 -3.47
N VAL A 460 -12.74 0.16 -4.07
CA VAL A 460 -11.45 -0.01 -3.36
C VAL A 460 -11.31 0.96 -2.17
N THR A 461 -11.77 2.20 -2.32
CA THR A 461 -11.68 3.20 -1.25
C THR A 461 -12.55 2.88 -0.02
N ASP A 462 -13.53 1.97 -0.15
CA ASP A 462 -14.31 1.49 1.01
C ASP A 462 -13.46 0.60 1.92
N ILE A 463 -12.50 -0.16 1.34
CA ILE A 463 -11.48 -0.86 2.13
C ILE A 463 -10.58 0.16 2.85
N HIS A 464 -10.16 1.24 2.17
CA HIS A 464 -9.37 2.30 2.79
C HIS A 464 -10.12 2.96 3.95
N ALA A 465 -11.38 3.31 3.74
CA ALA A 465 -12.23 3.90 4.80
C ALA A 465 -12.40 2.94 5.98
N THR A 466 -12.56 1.63 5.71
CA THR A 466 -12.67 0.59 6.73
C THR A 466 -11.39 0.50 7.57
N VAL A 467 -10.23 0.51 6.93
CA VAL A 467 -8.93 0.50 7.61
C VAL A 467 -8.73 1.75 8.46
N LEU A 468 -9.00 2.92 7.89
CA LEU A 468 -8.89 4.20 8.62
C LEU A 468 -9.85 4.22 9.82
N HIS A 469 -11.09 3.75 9.64
CA HIS A 469 -12.07 3.65 10.72
C HIS A 469 -11.58 2.77 11.88
N GLN A 470 -11.03 1.58 11.58
CA GLN A 470 -10.50 0.69 12.63
C GLN A 470 -9.31 1.32 13.38
N LEU A 471 -8.54 2.17 12.71
CA LEU A 471 -7.47 2.96 13.32
C LEU A 471 -7.97 4.22 14.07
N GLY A 472 -9.28 4.44 14.14
CA GLY A 472 -9.88 5.61 14.79
C GLY A 472 -9.79 6.89 13.95
N LEU A 473 -9.59 6.79 12.64
CA LEU A 473 -9.49 7.92 11.73
C LEU A 473 -10.75 8.06 10.86
N ASP A 474 -11.28 9.25 10.81
CA ASP A 474 -12.29 9.65 9.83
C ASP A 474 -11.58 10.15 8.57
N SER A 475 -11.78 9.47 7.45
CA SER A 475 -11.16 9.83 6.16
C SER A 475 -11.52 11.25 5.70
N ARG A 476 -12.72 11.75 6.06
CA ARG A 476 -13.20 13.10 5.70
C ARG A 476 -12.51 14.21 6.49
N ARG A 477 -11.90 13.89 7.63
CA ARG A 477 -11.12 14.82 8.45
C ARG A 477 -9.64 14.87 8.09
N LEU A 478 -9.19 13.95 7.22
CA LEU A 478 -7.80 13.91 6.71
C LEU A 478 -7.65 14.77 5.46
N GLU A 479 -7.86 16.07 5.59
CA GLU A 479 -7.73 17.02 4.49
C GLU A 479 -6.37 17.72 4.49
N VAL A 480 -5.98 18.23 3.33
CA VAL A 480 -4.78 19.05 3.13
C VAL A 480 -5.18 20.31 2.37
N PRO A 481 -4.85 21.53 2.85
CA PRO A 481 -5.18 22.77 2.16
C PRO A 481 -4.70 22.80 0.72
N GLY A 482 -5.59 23.24 -0.16
CA GLY A 482 -5.31 23.30 -1.61
C GLY A 482 -5.35 21.97 -2.35
N ARG A 483 -5.71 20.87 -1.66
CA ARG A 483 -5.84 19.54 -2.24
C ARG A 483 -7.27 19.02 -2.05
N LYS A 484 -8.12 19.30 -3.03
CA LYS A 484 -9.52 18.82 -3.01
C LYS A 484 -9.53 17.29 -3.21
N ARG A 485 -10.21 16.58 -2.33
CA ARG A 485 -10.56 15.17 -2.48
C ARG A 485 -12.00 15.06 -2.98
N LEU A 486 -12.27 14.07 -3.82
CA LEU A 486 -13.64 13.76 -4.26
C LEU A 486 -14.33 12.90 -3.22
N ASP A 487 -15.66 12.86 -3.22
CA ASP A 487 -16.41 12.03 -2.26
C ASP A 487 -15.99 10.55 -2.35
N MET A 488 -15.75 10.03 -3.56
CA MET A 488 -15.27 8.66 -3.77
C MET A 488 -13.90 8.37 -3.14
N ASP A 489 -13.04 9.39 -2.96
CA ASP A 489 -11.71 9.21 -2.37
C ASP A 489 -11.76 8.91 -0.87
N HIS A 490 -12.85 9.32 -0.23
CA HIS A 490 -13.05 9.08 1.19
C HIS A 490 -13.53 7.66 1.47
N GLY A 491 -14.27 7.05 0.52
CA GLY A 491 -14.91 5.77 0.70
C GLY A 491 -15.93 5.77 1.86
N GLU A 492 -16.51 4.60 2.09
CA GLU A 492 -17.41 4.33 3.22
C GLU A 492 -16.96 3.07 3.94
N ALA A 493 -16.84 3.14 5.26
CA ALA A 493 -16.47 1.95 6.04
C ALA A 493 -17.54 0.84 5.85
N ILE A 494 -17.08 -0.38 5.69
CA ILE A 494 -17.96 -1.55 5.50
C ILE A 494 -18.42 -2.01 6.88
N GLU A 495 -19.41 -1.34 7.44
CA GLU A 495 -19.88 -1.56 8.82
C GLU A 495 -20.32 -3.01 9.11
N ALA A 496 -20.81 -3.72 8.10
CA ALA A 496 -21.23 -5.11 8.23
C ALA A 496 -20.12 -6.07 8.70
N ILE A 497 -18.85 -5.74 8.41
CA ILE A 497 -17.69 -6.53 8.84
C ILE A 497 -17.02 -5.99 10.10
N LEU A 498 -17.51 -4.89 10.69
CA LEU A 498 -16.94 -4.30 11.90
C LEU A 498 -17.54 -4.91 13.17
N GLY A 499 -16.69 -5.12 14.20
CA GLY A 499 -17.02 -5.72 15.49
C GLY A 499 -17.44 -4.70 16.56
#